data_0064c48bcd7b4e7299de147afdc40a7f
#
_entry.id   0064c48bcd7b4e7299de147afdc40a7f
#
_cell.length_a   1.000
_cell.length_b   1.000
_cell.length_c   1.000
_cell.angle_alpha   90.00
_cell.angle_beta   90.00
_cell.angle_gamma   90.00
#
_symmetry.space_group_name_H-M   'P 1'
#
loop_
_entity.id
_entity.type
_entity.pdbx_description
1 polymer ?
#
loop_
_entity_poly.entity_id
_entity_poly.type
_entity_poly.pdbx_seq_one_letter_code
_entity_poly.pdbx_strand_id
1 'polypeptide(L)' 'GLSPIYVNEIFDIIQKINADGTTVLLVEQNAKKALSIAHKAYVLETGNIALSGDAKELMNNDQVKKAYLSE' A
#
# COMPACT_ATOMS: atom_id res chain seq x y z
N GLY A 1 17.82 -0.97 -6.02
CA GLY A 1 16.59 -1.63 -5.63
C GLY A 1 16.47 -3.01 -6.23
N LEU A 2 15.39 -3.68 -5.85
CA LEU A 2 15.07 -5.00 -6.37
C LEU A 2 14.50 -4.89 -7.79
N SER A 3 14.70 -5.93 -8.60
CA SER A 3 14.07 -5.98 -9.91
C SER A 3 12.55 -6.06 -9.76
N PRO A 4 11.78 -5.58 -10.73
CA PRO A 4 10.31 -5.65 -10.69
C PRO A 4 9.77 -7.08 -10.50
N ILE A 5 10.47 -8.08 -11.04
CA ILE A 5 10.06 -9.48 -10.91
C ILE A 5 10.10 -9.92 -9.44
N TYR A 6 11.18 -9.60 -8.73
CA TYR A 6 11.32 -9.96 -7.32
C TYR A 6 10.35 -9.18 -6.44
N VAL A 7 10.10 -7.92 -6.76
CA VAL A 7 9.11 -7.12 -6.02
C VAL A 7 7.73 -7.75 -6.14
N ASN A 8 7.33 -8.15 -7.34
CA ASN A 8 6.04 -8.80 -7.56
C ASN A 8 5.94 -10.14 -6.81
N GLU A 9 7.01 -10.92 -6.78
CA GLU A 9 7.04 -12.18 -6.02
C GLU A 9 6.84 -11.94 -4.53
N ILE A 10 7.51 -10.92 -3.98
CA ILE A 10 7.37 -10.56 -2.56
C ILE A 10 5.93 -10.18 -2.26
N PHE A 11 5.32 -9.36 -3.11
CA PHE A 11 3.93 -8.94 -2.92
C PHE A 11 2.96 -10.13 -3.00
N ASP A 12 3.20 -11.08 -3.89
CA ASP A 12 2.41 -12.31 -3.97
C ASP A 12 2.53 -13.14 -2.69
N ILE A 13 3.74 -13.25 -2.14
CA ILE A 13 3.97 -13.97 -0.88
C ILE A 13 3.23 -13.28 0.27
N ILE A 14 3.28 -11.96 0.34
CA ILE A 14 2.57 -11.19 1.38
C ILE A 14 1.07 -11.47 1.31
N GLN A 15 0.50 -11.46 0.11
CA GLN A 15 -0.93 -11.73 -0.06
C GLN A 15 -1.29 -13.16 0.37
N LYS A 16 -0.46 -14.13 0.05
CA LYS A 16 -0.70 -15.53 0.43
C LYS A 16 -0.64 -15.72 1.94
N ILE A 17 0.37 -15.14 2.59
CA ILE A 17 0.51 -15.20 4.04
C ILE A 17 -0.71 -14.56 4.71
N ASN A 18 -1.14 -13.43 4.23
CA ASN A 18 -2.31 -12.74 4.75
C ASN A 18 -3.59 -13.55 4.55
N ALA A 19 -3.76 -14.15 3.38
CA ALA A 19 -4.92 -14.98 3.09
C ALA A 19 -5.00 -16.21 4.00
N ASP A 20 -3.86 -16.70 4.48
CA ASP A 20 -3.79 -17.82 5.42
C ASP A 20 -4.07 -17.42 6.86
N GLY A 21 -4.39 -16.15 7.11
CA GLY A 21 -4.81 -15.67 8.43
C GLY A 21 -3.77 -14.84 9.18
N THR A 22 -2.61 -14.58 8.58
CA THR A 22 -1.58 -13.76 9.22
C THR A 22 -1.81 -12.28 8.90
N THR A 23 -1.90 -11.46 9.95
CA THR A 23 -1.93 -10.00 9.78
C THR A 23 -0.56 -9.52 9.37
N VAL A 24 -0.50 -8.70 8.33
CA VAL A 24 0.76 -8.18 7.79
C VAL A 24 0.77 -6.66 7.86
N LEU A 25 1.82 -6.11 8.42
CA LEU A 25 2.09 -4.68 8.36
C LEU A 25 3.13 -4.44 7.28
N LEU A 26 2.74 -3.70 6.24
CA LEU A 26 3.61 -3.37 5.13
C LEU A 26 3.95 -1.89 5.17
N VAL A 27 5.23 -1.56 5.13
CA VAL A 27 5.70 -0.19 4.96
C VAL A 27 6.30 -0.09 3.56
N GLU A 28 5.70 0.74 2.72
CA GLU A 28 6.06 0.83 1.31
C GLU A 28 5.95 2.27 0.83
N GLN A 29 6.98 2.75 0.16
CA GLN A 29 7.01 4.10 -0.40
C GLN A 29 6.14 4.21 -1.65
N ASN A 30 6.06 3.15 -2.45
CA ASN A 30 5.20 3.13 -3.63
C ASN A 30 3.74 2.93 -3.21
N ALA A 31 3.03 4.03 -3.07
CA ALA A 31 1.66 4.04 -2.56
C ALA A 31 0.70 3.22 -3.42
N LYS A 32 0.81 3.34 -4.73
CA LYS A 32 -0.07 2.61 -5.65
C LYS A 32 0.05 1.11 -5.45
N LYS A 33 1.27 0.62 -5.32
CA LYS A 33 1.54 -0.79 -5.12
C LYS A 33 1.03 -1.28 -3.76
N ALA A 34 1.30 -0.53 -2.71
CA ALA A 34 0.84 -0.87 -1.37
C ALA A 34 -0.69 -0.90 -1.30
N LEU A 35 -1.36 0.12 -1.83
CA LEU A 35 -2.81 0.21 -1.82
C LEU A 35 -3.48 -0.88 -2.65
N SER A 36 -2.79 -1.40 -3.66
CA SER A 36 -3.35 -2.45 -4.52
C SER A 36 -3.57 -3.77 -3.78
N ILE A 37 -2.83 -4.02 -2.70
CA ILE A 37 -2.95 -5.28 -1.93
C ILE A 37 -3.44 -5.09 -0.50
N ALA A 38 -3.44 -3.87 0.00
CA ALA A 38 -3.83 -3.60 1.39
C ALA A 38 -5.34 -3.58 1.56
N HIS A 39 -5.78 -3.87 2.79
CA HIS A 39 -7.18 -3.69 3.21
C HIS A 39 -7.35 -2.31 3.82
N LYS A 40 -6.44 -1.93 4.70
CA LYS A 40 -6.39 -0.61 5.34
C LYS A 40 -5.04 0.02 5.10
N ALA A 41 -5.01 1.34 5.09
CA ALA A 41 -3.76 2.06 4.92
C ALA A 41 -3.71 3.34 5.74
N TYR A 42 -2.50 3.74 6.06
CA TYR A 42 -2.20 4.98 6.76
C TYR A 42 -1.15 5.73 5.94
N VAL A 43 -1.44 6.98 5.58
CA VAL A 43 -0.49 7.82 4.87
C VAL A 43 0.24 8.68 5.89
N LEU A 44 1.57 8.53 5.95
CA LEU A 44 2.40 9.28 6.90
C LEU A 44 3.10 10.42 6.20
N GLU A 45 3.05 11.59 6.81
CA GLU A 45 3.80 12.76 6.38
C GLU A 45 4.47 13.39 7.60
N THR A 46 5.79 13.52 7.51
CA THR A 46 6.59 14.18 8.55
C THR A 46 6.27 13.63 9.95
N GLY A 47 6.18 12.31 10.07
CA GLY A 47 5.93 11.64 11.35
C GLY A 47 4.49 11.65 11.83
N ASN A 48 3.55 12.18 11.06
CA ASN A 48 2.14 12.23 11.41
C ASN A 48 1.28 11.47 10.42
N ILE A 49 0.15 10.94 10.89
CA ILE A 49 -0.82 10.31 10.00
C ILE A 49 -1.63 11.42 9.32
N ALA A 50 -1.40 11.59 8.03
CA ALA A 50 -2.12 12.59 7.23
C ALA A 50 -3.50 12.09 6.81
N LEU A 51 -3.60 10.82 6.43
CA LEU A 51 -4.83 10.18 5.98
C LEU A 51 -4.82 8.72 6.42
N SER A 52 -6.00 8.16 6.63
CA SER A 52 -6.13 6.74 6.92
C SER A 52 -7.50 6.25 6.48
N GLY A 53 -7.62 4.94 6.27
CA GLY A 53 -8.89 4.34 5.95
C GLY A 53 -8.77 3.11 5.08
N ASP A 54 -9.89 2.76 4.45
CA ASP A 54 -9.98 1.66 3.52
C ASP A 54 -9.09 1.93 2.31
N ALA A 55 -8.31 0.92 1.92
CA ALA A 55 -7.33 1.09 0.82
C ALA A 55 -8.01 1.44 -0.51
N LYS A 56 -9.16 0.85 -0.80
CA LYS A 56 -9.90 1.15 -2.03
C LYS A 56 -10.41 2.59 -2.05
N GLU A 57 -10.89 3.07 -0.91
CA GLU A 57 -11.34 4.44 -0.78
C GLU A 57 -10.19 5.43 -0.98
N LEU A 58 -9.05 5.14 -0.36
CA LEU A 58 -7.86 5.97 -0.52
C LEU A 58 -7.36 5.98 -1.97
N MET A 59 -7.44 4.84 -2.65
CA MET A 59 -7.04 4.73 -4.05
C MET A 59 -7.89 5.60 -4.97
N ASN A 60 -9.15 5.86 -4.59
CA ASN A 60 -10.08 6.67 -5.35
C ASN A 60 -10.17 8.12 -4.85
N ASN A 61 -9.41 8.47 -3.83
CA ASN A 61 -9.38 9.82 -3.28
C ASN A 61 -8.54 10.74 -4.16
N ASP A 62 -9.10 11.87 -4.59
CA ASP A 62 -8.43 12.79 -5.50
C ASP A 62 -7.13 13.37 -4.94
N GLN A 63 -7.09 13.67 -3.63
CA GLN A 63 -5.88 14.16 -2.99
C GLN A 63 -4.78 13.11 -3.00
N VAL A 64 -5.13 11.85 -2.73
CA VAL A 64 -4.19 10.73 -2.74
C VAL A 64 -3.67 10.51 -4.15
N LYS A 65 -4.55 10.54 -5.15
CA LYS A 65 -4.15 10.38 -6.55
C LYS A 65 -3.11 11.43 -6.96
N LYS A 66 -3.36 12.68 -6.64
CA LYS A 66 -2.47 13.79 -7.01
C LYS A 66 -1.14 13.71 -6.27
N ALA A 67 -1.19 13.44 -4.96
CA ALA A 67 0.01 13.52 -4.12
C ALA A 67 0.88 12.27 -4.21
N TYR A 68 0.27 11.07 -4.35
CA TYR A 68 0.99 9.81 -4.17
C TYR A 68 0.87 8.82 -5.31
N LEU A 69 -0.13 8.93 -6.20
CA LEU A 69 -0.38 7.95 -7.26
C LEU A 69 0.01 8.45 -8.64
N SER A 70 0.56 9.64 -8.74
CA SER A 70 0.98 10.25 -10.01
C SER A 70 -0.16 10.43 -11.02
N GLU A 71 -1.34 10.74 -10.54
CA GLU A 71 -2.51 10.96 -11.40
C GLU A 71 -3.04 12.38 -11.37
#